data_7ad987a8d020854298533a4975c9ee8c
#
_entry.id   7ad987a8d020854298533a4975c9ee8c
#
_cell.length_a   1.000
_cell.length_b   1.000
_cell.length_c   1.000
_cell.angle_alpha   90.00
_cell.angle_beta   90.00
_cell.angle_gamma   90.00
#
_symmetry.space_group_name_H-M   'P 1'
#
loop_
_entity.id
_entity.type
_entity.pdbx_description
1 polymer ?
#
loop_
_entity_poly.entity_id
_entity_poly.type
_entity_poly.pdbx_seq_one_letter_code
_entity_poly.pdbx_strand_id
1 'polypeptide(L)'
;MASNRRGLPEINAGSMADIAFLLLIFFLVTTTMDTPFGISTKLPPMPEENVEPPEINERNILLVFVNTQNQLLINNEFNDITTLKNRVKRFVTKDADNPKKAIVSLQCLDATEYGMYIQVQDEIAKAYKEIRNDASLMLFGKQYLDLEESERDIIQDDYPKLLSEAEPRTKTGK
;
A
#
# COMPACT_ATOMS: atom_id res chain seq x y z
N MET A 1 31.12 55.26 -52.83
CA MET A 1 30.15 54.91 -51.81
C MET A 1 30.63 53.67 -51.06
N ALA A 2 31.21 53.85 -49.88
CA ALA A 2 31.72 52.76 -49.05
C ALA A 2 30.59 52.17 -48.21
N SER A 3 30.25 50.89 -48.50
CA SER A 3 29.24 50.13 -47.74
C SER A 3 29.82 49.75 -46.37
N ASN A 4 29.30 50.38 -45.33
CA ASN A 4 29.63 50.11 -43.94
C ASN A 4 28.94 48.77 -43.55
N ARG A 5 29.63 47.65 -43.69
CA ARG A 5 29.16 46.34 -43.19
C ARG A 5 29.30 46.40 -41.68
N ARG A 6 28.17 46.59 -40.97
CA ARG A 6 28.08 46.38 -39.52
C ARG A 6 28.39 44.92 -39.25
N GLY A 7 29.50 44.63 -38.54
CA GLY A 7 29.82 43.30 -38.05
C GLY A 7 28.71 42.83 -37.13
N LEU A 8 28.34 41.56 -37.28
CA LEU A 8 27.38 40.92 -36.36
C LEU A 8 27.98 40.99 -34.94
N PRO A 9 27.19 41.29 -33.95
CA PRO A 9 27.65 41.27 -32.56
C PRO A 9 28.16 39.89 -32.19
N GLU A 10 29.42 39.86 -31.74
CA GLU A 10 30.06 38.62 -31.29
C GLU A 10 29.35 38.14 -30.02
N ILE A 11 28.66 37.00 -30.09
CA ILE A 11 27.99 36.42 -28.92
C ILE A 11 29.06 35.88 -27.99
N ASN A 12 29.08 36.37 -26.74
CA ASN A 12 30.03 35.92 -25.73
C ASN A 12 29.66 34.47 -25.29
N ALA A 13 30.39 33.48 -25.86
CA ALA A 13 30.20 32.07 -25.59
C ALA A 13 30.35 31.71 -24.08
N GLY A 14 31.20 32.46 -23.36
CA GLY A 14 31.39 32.30 -21.92
C GLY A 14 30.11 32.61 -21.13
N SER A 15 29.42 33.72 -21.48
CA SER A 15 28.15 34.08 -20.79
C SER A 15 27.03 33.09 -21.10
N MET A 16 26.97 32.52 -22.30
CA MET A 16 26.00 31.49 -22.68
C MET A 16 26.27 30.17 -21.94
N ALA A 17 27.57 29.81 -21.80
CA ALA A 17 27.92 28.61 -21.03
C ALA A 17 27.57 28.71 -19.54
N ASP A 18 27.75 29.89 -18.95
CA ASP A 18 27.42 30.17 -17.55
C ASP A 18 25.89 30.03 -17.32
N ILE A 19 25.09 30.68 -18.18
CA ILE A 19 23.62 30.55 -18.10
C ILE A 19 23.18 29.09 -18.28
N ALA A 20 23.75 28.36 -19.23
CA ALA A 20 23.43 26.95 -19.44
C ALA A 20 23.80 26.09 -18.22
N PHE A 21 24.94 26.37 -17.59
CA PHE A 21 25.39 25.68 -16.38
C PHE A 21 24.50 25.97 -15.18
N LEU A 22 24.12 27.22 -14.96
CA LEU A 22 23.19 27.61 -13.90
C LEU A 22 21.82 26.98 -14.09
N LEU A 23 21.29 26.93 -15.32
CA LEU A 23 20.03 26.25 -15.62
C LEU A 23 20.14 24.75 -15.35
N LEU A 24 21.25 24.11 -15.70
CA LEU A 24 21.47 22.70 -15.45
C LEU A 24 21.47 22.39 -13.95
N ILE A 25 22.21 23.18 -13.16
CA ILE A 25 22.20 23.02 -11.69
C ILE A 25 20.81 23.29 -11.12
N PHE A 26 20.12 24.33 -11.60
CA PHE A 26 18.76 24.63 -11.18
C PHE A 26 17.81 23.45 -11.43
N PHE A 27 17.80 22.89 -12.62
CA PHE A 27 17.00 21.70 -12.91
C PHE A 27 17.42 20.50 -12.06
N LEU A 28 18.71 20.27 -11.86
CA LEU A 28 19.20 19.15 -11.07
C LEU A 28 18.74 19.25 -9.60
N VAL A 29 18.71 20.44 -9.03
CA VAL A 29 18.25 20.66 -7.65
C VAL A 29 16.72 20.64 -7.55
N THR A 30 16.01 21.17 -8.56
CA THR A 30 14.54 21.22 -8.53
C THR A 30 13.87 19.92 -8.94
N THR A 31 14.57 19.00 -9.64
CA THR A 31 14.04 17.69 -10.06
C THR A 31 14.31 16.58 -9.05
N THR A 32 14.67 16.86 -7.80
CA THR A 32 14.61 15.85 -6.75
C THR A 32 13.15 15.47 -6.53
N MET A 33 12.70 14.47 -7.29
CA MET A 33 11.38 13.86 -7.04
C MET A 33 11.47 13.11 -5.73
N ASP A 34 10.76 13.58 -4.72
CA ASP A 34 10.50 12.79 -3.53
C ASP A 34 9.81 11.49 -3.98
N THR A 35 10.47 10.37 -3.79
CA THR A 35 9.80 9.07 -3.97
C THR A 35 8.72 8.97 -2.90
N PRO A 36 7.43 8.92 -3.29
CA PRO A 36 6.39 8.81 -2.29
C PRO A 36 6.56 7.49 -1.54
N PHE A 37 6.92 7.58 -0.28
CA PHE A 37 6.87 6.44 0.63
C PHE A 37 5.40 6.25 1.02
N GLY A 38 4.78 5.18 0.52
CA GLY A 38 3.39 4.87 0.80
C GLY A 38 3.15 3.36 0.81
N ILE A 39 2.07 2.95 1.45
CA ILE A 39 1.60 1.57 1.40
C ILE A 39 0.95 1.38 0.03
N SER A 40 1.59 0.61 -0.84
CA SER A 40 1.02 0.27 -2.13
C SER A 40 -0.10 -0.75 -1.95
N THR A 41 -1.33 -0.35 -2.23
CA THR A 41 -2.50 -1.23 -2.19
C THR A 41 -3.10 -1.32 -3.60
N LYS A 42 -3.26 -2.53 -4.11
CA LYS A 42 -3.96 -2.77 -5.38
C LYS A 42 -5.46 -2.66 -5.11
N LEU A 43 -6.12 -1.69 -5.74
CA LEU A 43 -7.58 -1.61 -5.65
C LEU A 43 -8.20 -2.86 -6.31
N PRO A 44 -9.27 -3.40 -5.71
CA PRO A 44 -10.05 -4.45 -6.36
C PRO A 44 -10.66 -3.92 -7.66
N PRO A 45 -10.87 -4.78 -8.67
CA PRO A 45 -11.58 -4.40 -9.89
C PRO A 45 -12.99 -3.92 -9.53
N MET A 46 -13.48 -2.93 -10.28
CA MET A 46 -14.88 -2.46 -10.12
C MET A 46 -15.82 -3.65 -10.25
N PRO A 47 -16.81 -3.79 -9.36
CA PRO A 47 -17.84 -4.82 -9.50
C PRO A 47 -18.58 -4.60 -10.82
N GLU A 48 -18.73 -5.64 -11.61
CA GLU A 48 -19.64 -5.61 -12.77
C GLU A 48 -21.07 -5.46 -12.25
N GLU A 49 -21.88 -4.58 -12.86
CA GLU A 49 -23.19 -4.13 -12.38
C GLU A 49 -24.24 -5.24 -12.15
N ASN A 50 -23.98 -6.51 -12.47
CA ASN A 50 -24.92 -7.62 -12.42
C ASN A 50 -24.39 -8.92 -11.77
N VAL A 51 -23.34 -8.85 -10.97
CA VAL A 51 -22.91 -10.04 -10.21
C VAL A 51 -23.59 -9.97 -8.85
N GLU A 52 -24.47 -10.95 -8.57
CA GLU A 52 -24.93 -11.18 -7.20
C GLU A 52 -23.70 -11.25 -6.30
N PRO A 53 -23.63 -10.47 -5.18
CA PRO A 53 -22.48 -10.50 -4.33
C PRO A 53 -22.23 -11.94 -3.88
N PRO A 54 -21.01 -12.48 -4.05
CA PRO A 54 -20.73 -13.83 -3.64
C PRO A 54 -21.07 -13.98 -2.15
N GLU A 55 -21.75 -15.05 -1.77
CA GLU A 55 -21.98 -15.39 -0.37
C GLU A 55 -20.62 -15.51 0.32
N ILE A 56 -20.20 -14.47 0.99
CA ILE A 56 -18.95 -14.46 1.75
C ILE A 56 -19.27 -15.14 3.07
N ASN A 57 -18.65 -16.28 3.30
CA ASN A 57 -18.78 -16.98 4.56
C ASN A 57 -18.14 -16.13 5.68
N GLU A 58 -18.90 -15.84 6.74
CA GLU A 58 -18.43 -15.02 7.87
C GLU A 58 -17.14 -15.56 8.51
N ARG A 59 -16.90 -16.87 8.41
CA ARG A 59 -15.65 -17.51 8.88
C ARG A 59 -14.39 -17.00 8.14
N ASN A 60 -14.57 -16.48 6.92
CA ASN A 60 -13.49 -15.98 6.10
C ASN A 60 -13.27 -14.46 6.23
N ILE A 61 -13.94 -13.83 7.21
CA ILE A 61 -13.80 -12.39 7.48
C ILE A 61 -13.21 -12.18 8.86
N LEU A 62 -12.08 -11.46 8.92
CA LEU A 62 -11.56 -10.91 10.16
C LEU A 62 -11.97 -9.44 10.25
N LEU A 63 -12.85 -9.13 11.19
CA LEU A 63 -13.28 -7.76 11.41
C LEU A 63 -12.26 -7.03 12.30
N VAL A 64 -11.66 -6.00 11.76
CA VAL A 64 -10.74 -5.07 12.47
C VAL A 64 -11.41 -3.72 12.53
N PHE A 65 -11.75 -3.26 13.71
CA PHE A 65 -12.46 -2.00 13.93
C PHE A 65 -11.64 -1.07 14.82
N VAL A 66 -11.55 0.21 14.45
CA VAL A 66 -10.91 1.25 15.26
C VAL A 66 -11.96 2.30 15.62
N ASN A 67 -12.12 2.52 16.93
CA ASN A 67 -13.08 3.49 17.43
C ASN A 67 -12.49 4.91 17.51
N THR A 68 -13.33 5.90 17.85
CA THR A 68 -12.94 7.30 18.01
C THR A 68 -11.95 7.57 19.13
N GLN A 69 -11.73 6.61 20.03
CA GLN A 69 -10.77 6.69 21.13
C GLN A 69 -9.45 6.00 20.77
N ASN A 70 -9.23 5.70 19.48
CA ASN A 70 -8.07 4.97 18.96
C ASN A 70 -7.88 3.57 19.58
N GLN A 71 -8.99 2.94 20.00
CA GLN A 71 -8.95 1.58 20.52
C GLN A 71 -9.24 0.59 19.40
N LEU A 72 -8.43 -0.45 19.35
CA LEU A 72 -8.53 -1.53 18.37
C LEU A 72 -9.45 -2.63 18.88
N LEU A 73 -10.43 -3.01 18.07
CA LEU A 73 -11.27 -4.19 18.30
C LEU A 73 -11.06 -5.18 17.15
N ILE A 74 -10.87 -6.44 17.50
CA ILE A 74 -10.80 -7.55 16.56
C ILE A 74 -11.97 -8.49 16.87
N ASN A 75 -12.88 -8.68 15.92
CA ASN A 75 -14.12 -9.45 16.10
C ASN A 75 -14.91 -9.01 17.35
N ASN A 76 -15.02 -7.69 17.58
CA ASN A 76 -15.68 -7.04 18.73
C ASN A 76 -14.98 -7.22 20.09
N GLU A 77 -13.78 -7.79 20.15
CA GLU A 77 -12.97 -7.86 21.36
C GLU A 77 -11.89 -6.78 21.35
N PHE A 78 -11.69 -6.08 22.46
CA PHE A 78 -10.59 -5.13 22.60
C PHE A 78 -9.25 -5.85 22.52
N ASN A 79 -8.38 -5.32 21.69
CA ASN A 79 -7.05 -5.89 21.47
C ASN A 79 -6.00 -4.77 21.41
N ASP A 80 -4.76 -5.15 21.72
CA ASP A 80 -3.62 -4.26 21.54
C ASP A 80 -3.09 -4.34 20.09
N ILE A 81 -2.61 -3.22 19.56
CA ILE A 81 -2.10 -3.14 18.20
C ILE A 81 -0.92 -4.09 17.98
N THR A 82 -0.11 -4.32 19.00
CA THR A 82 1.05 -5.24 18.93
C THR A 82 0.64 -6.69 18.69
N THR A 83 -0.60 -7.05 19.02
CA THR A 83 -1.14 -8.40 18.83
C THR A 83 -1.76 -8.59 17.45
N LEU A 84 -2.10 -7.50 16.75
CA LEU A 84 -2.82 -7.52 15.47
C LEU A 84 -2.10 -8.36 14.42
N LYS A 85 -0.79 -8.18 14.26
CA LYS A 85 0.03 -8.95 13.32
C LYS A 85 -0.16 -10.46 13.52
N ASN A 86 -0.04 -10.92 14.76
CA ASN A 86 -0.16 -12.34 15.07
C ASN A 86 -1.59 -12.86 14.88
N ARG A 87 -2.60 -12.04 15.17
CA ARG A 87 -4.02 -12.38 14.97
C ARG A 87 -4.34 -12.53 13.48
N VAL A 88 -3.89 -11.58 12.64
CA VAL A 88 -4.05 -11.67 11.18
C VAL A 88 -3.32 -12.90 10.63
N LYS A 89 -2.06 -13.12 11.03
CA LYS A 89 -1.30 -14.29 10.61
C LYS A 89 -2.01 -15.59 10.95
N ARG A 90 -2.48 -15.74 12.20
CA ARG A 90 -3.23 -16.92 12.65
C ARG A 90 -4.52 -17.09 11.87
N PHE A 91 -5.27 -16.00 11.68
CA PHE A 91 -6.54 -16.03 10.94
C PHE A 91 -6.33 -16.55 9.51
N VAL A 92 -5.42 -15.95 8.76
CA VAL A 92 -5.17 -16.33 7.35
C VAL A 92 -4.65 -17.77 7.22
N THR A 93 -3.80 -18.23 8.16
CA THR A 93 -3.15 -19.54 8.02
C THR A 93 -3.91 -20.70 8.67
N LYS A 94 -4.80 -20.45 9.62
CA LYS A 94 -5.42 -21.49 10.46
C LYS A 94 -6.92 -21.38 10.62
N ASP A 95 -7.45 -20.16 10.80
CA ASP A 95 -8.84 -19.97 11.21
C ASP A 95 -9.78 -19.84 10.01
N ALA A 96 -9.29 -19.32 8.88
CA ALA A 96 -10.05 -19.23 7.62
C ALA A 96 -10.13 -20.59 6.92
N ASP A 97 -11.25 -20.84 6.25
CA ASP A 97 -11.46 -22.08 5.48
C ASP A 97 -10.43 -22.25 4.35
N ASN A 98 -10.00 -21.12 3.77
CA ASN A 98 -9.00 -21.08 2.71
C ASN A 98 -8.25 -19.73 2.76
N PRO A 99 -6.91 -19.74 2.81
CA PRO A 99 -6.11 -18.53 2.77
C PRO A 99 -6.44 -17.59 1.60
N LYS A 100 -6.79 -18.15 0.43
CA LYS A 100 -7.18 -17.38 -0.77
C LYS A 100 -8.48 -16.60 -0.61
N LYS A 101 -9.32 -16.97 0.36
CA LYS A 101 -10.63 -16.35 0.63
C LYS A 101 -10.62 -15.56 1.94
N ALA A 102 -9.51 -15.53 2.66
CA ALA A 102 -9.39 -14.83 3.92
C ALA A 102 -9.38 -13.31 3.69
N ILE A 103 -10.42 -12.63 4.14
CA ILE A 103 -10.62 -11.17 3.99
C ILE A 103 -10.39 -10.51 5.34
N VAL A 104 -9.54 -9.51 5.38
CA VAL A 104 -9.42 -8.60 6.53
C VAL A 104 -10.28 -7.37 6.25
N SER A 105 -11.33 -7.17 7.02
CA SER A 105 -12.21 -6.00 6.90
C SER A 105 -11.78 -4.95 7.91
N LEU A 106 -11.19 -3.87 7.44
CA LEU A 106 -10.79 -2.72 8.26
C LEU A 106 -11.89 -1.67 8.23
N GLN A 107 -12.36 -1.27 9.40
CA GLN A 107 -13.34 -0.21 9.58
C GLN A 107 -12.79 0.81 10.58
N CYS A 108 -12.71 2.05 10.18
CA CYS A 108 -12.31 3.16 11.04
C CYS A 108 -13.42 4.21 11.07
N LEU A 109 -13.70 4.77 12.25
CA LEU A 109 -14.62 5.89 12.36
C LEU A 109 -13.95 7.18 11.89
N ASP A 110 -14.71 8.12 11.32
CA ASP A 110 -14.21 9.38 10.78
C ASP A 110 -13.38 10.22 11.76
N ALA A 111 -13.61 10.05 13.06
CA ALA A 111 -12.87 10.75 14.12
C ALA A 111 -11.64 9.98 14.63
N THR A 112 -11.29 8.86 14.01
CA THR A 112 -10.06 8.11 14.34
C THR A 112 -8.83 8.88 13.89
N GLU A 113 -7.77 8.91 14.70
CA GLU A 113 -6.52 9.53 14.30
C GLU A 113 -5.89 8.79 13.11
N TYR A 114 -5.48 9.56 12.11
CA TYR A 114 -4.81 9.01 10.91
C TYR A 114 -3.57 8.18 11.26
N GLY A 115 -2.84 8.57 12.32
CA GLY A 115 -1.69 7.80 12.80
C GLY A 115 -2.05 6.37 13.21
N MET A 116 -3.19 6.18 13.88
CA MET A 116 -3.67 4.85 14.30
C MET A 116 -4.07 4.01 13.08
N TYR A 117 -4.76 4.60 12.11
CA TYR A 117 -5.11 3.93 10.85
C TYR A 117 -3.86 3.40 10.12
N ILE A 118 -2.81 4.22 9.99
CA ILE A 118 -1.55 3.82 9.36
C ILE A 118 -0.86 2.69 10.14
N GLN A 119 -0.85 2.76 11.47
CA GLN A 119 -0.27 1.69 12.31
C GLN A 119 -0.99 0.36 12.11
N VAL A 120 -2.33 0.38 12.05
CA VAL A 120 -3.13 -0.83 11.78
C VAL A 120 -2.81 -1.41 10.40
N GLN A 121 -2.75 -0.57 9.37
CA GLN A 121 -2.38 -1.01 8.02
C GLN A 121 -0.97 -1.60 7.96
N ASP A 122 -0.02 -0.99 8.65
CA ASP A 122 1.37 -1.46 8.72
C ASP A 122 1.47 -2.84 9.40
N GLU A 123 0.77 -3.04 10.52
CA GLU A 123 0.73 -4.35 11.20
C GLU A 123 0.07 -5.43 10.34
N ILE A 124 -0.98 -5.10 9.59
CA ILE A 124 -1.59 -6.03 8.61
C ILE A 124 -0.58 -6.35 7.50
N ALA A 125 0.11 -5.35 6.95
CA ALA A 125 1.11 -5.56 5.90
C ALA A 125 2.28 -6.43 6.38
N LYS A 126 2.77 -6.21 7.61
CA LYS A 126 3.79 -7.05 8.25
C LYS A 126 3.32 -8.50 8.40
N ALA A 127 2.06 -8.74 8.78
CA ALA A 127 1.50 -10.07 8.87
C ALA A 127 1.57 -10.82 7.53
N TYR A 128 1.12 -10.20 6.44
CA TYR A 128 1.19 -10.79 5.11
C TYR A 128 2.63 -11.00 4.62
N LYS A 129 3.54 -10.08 4.95
CA LYS A 129 4.97 -10.25 4.65
C LYS A 129 5.54 -11.49 5.34
N GLU A 130 5.23 -11.69 6.62
CA GLU A 130 5.66 -12.89 7.36
C GLU A 130 5.02 -14.16 6.80
N ILE A 131 3.70 -14.16 6.51
CA ILE A 131 3.01 -15.32 5.92
C ILE A 131 3.67 -15.74 4.61
N ARG A 132 3.91 -14.78 3.71
CA ARG A 132 4.56 -15.05 2.43
C ARG A 132 5.99 -15.51 2.57
N ASN A 133 6.73 -14.98 3.54
CA ASN A 133 8.09 -15.43 3.81
C ASN A 133 8.12 -16.86 4.38
N ASP A 134 7.22 -17.20 5.28
CA ASP A 134 7.11 -18.56 5.83
C ASP A 134 6.73 -19.56 4.72
N ALA A 135 5.78 -19.20 3.85
CA ALA A 135 5.39 -20.02 2.70
C ALA A 135 6.55 -20.20 1.70
N SER A 136 7.31 -19.13 1.46
CA SER A 136 8.50 -19.13 0.60
C SER A 136 9.58 -20.07 1.12
N LEU A 137 9.87 -20.02 2.40
CA LEU A 137 10.84 -20.91 3.04
C LEU A 137 10.38 -22.38 2.98
N MET A 138 9.08 -22.64 3.15
CA MET A 138 8.53 -23.99 3.06
C MET A 138 8.57 -24.58 1.65
N LEU A 139 8.23 -23.78 0.63
CA LEU A 139 8.09 -24.25 -0.75
C LEU A 139 9.42 -24.22 -1.51
N PHE A 140 10.22 -23.18 -1.34
CA PHE A 140 11.41 -22.93 -2.16
C PHE A 140 12.73 -22.91 -1.35
N GLY A 141 12.65 -22.92 -0.01
CA GLY A 141 13.86 -22.86 0.85
C GLY A 141 14.60 -21.52 0.81
N LYS A 142 14.00 -20.48 0.23
CA LYS A 142 14.55 -19.13 0.08
C LYS A 142 13.63 -18.09 0.74
N GLN A 143 14.16 -16.91 1.08
CA GLN A 143 13.32 -15.82 1.54
C GLN A 143 12.47 -15.26 0.40
N TYR A 144 11.29 -14.74 0.72
CA TYR A 144 10.34 -14.20 -0.27
C TYR A 144 10.97 -13.13 -1.19
N LEU A 145 11.87 -12.31 -0.67
CA LEU A 145 12.55 -11.27 -1.44
C LEU A 145 13.60 -11.82 -2.42
N ASP A 146 14.12 -13.02 -2.16
CA ASP A 146 15.15 -13.68 -2.97
C ASP A 146 14.55 -14.59 -4.06
N LEU A 147 13.21 -14.66 -4.14
CA LEU A 147 12.51 -15.45 -5.14
C LEU A 147 12.51 -14.77 -6.51
N GLU A 148 12.41 -15.57 -7.57
CA GLU A 148 12.12 -15.11 -8.92
C GLU A 148 10.65 -14.64 -9.03
N GLU A 149 10.34 -13.85 -10.05
CA GLU A 149 8.99 -13.28 -10.23
C GLU A 149 7.91 -14.35 -10.32
N SER A 150 8.16 -15.42 -11.08
CA SER A 150 7.26 -16.57 -11.22
C SER A 150 6.99 -17.31 -9.90
N GLU A 151 8.04 -17.44 -9.06
CA GLU A 151 7.91 -18.06 -7.73
C GLU A 151 7.14 -17.15 -6.76
N ARG A 152 7.33 -15.83 -6.86
CA ARG A 152 6.57 -14.84 -6.06
C ARG A 152 5.08 -14.84 -6.41
N ASP A 153 4.76 -14.94 -7.70
CA ASP A 153 3.37 -14.96 -8.18
C ASP A 153 2.62 -16.15 -7.60
N ILE A 154 3.23 -17.32 -7.54
CA ILE A 154 2.62 -18.52 -6.92
C ILE A 154 2.26 -18.25 -5.45
N ILE A 155 3.18 -17.65 -4.68
CA ILE A 155 2.92 -17.33 -3.28
C ILE A 155 1.87 -16.22 -3.13
N GLN A 156 1.87 -15.23 -4.03
CA GLN A 156 0.86 -14.17 -4.00
C GLN A 156 -0.54 -14.69 -4.32
N ASP A 157 -0.64 -15.65 -5.22
CA ASP A 157 -1.90 -16.31 -5.55
C ASP A 157 -2.41 -17.21 -4.41
N ASP A 158 -1.51 -17.84 -3.67
CA ASP A 158 -1.87 -18.67 -2.51
C ASP A 158 -2.23 -17.84 -1.28
N TYR A 159 -1.56 -16.69 -1.10
CA TYR A 159 -1.77 -15.77 0.02
C TYR A 159 -2.01 -14.33 -0.48
N PRO A 160 -3.13 -14.07 -1.15
CA PRO A 160 -3.47 -12.73 -1.60
C PRO A 160 -3.78 -11.84 -0.40
N LYS A 161 -3.31 -10.58 -0.43
CA LYS A 161 -3.69 -9.59 0.57
C LYS A 161 -5.06 -9.04 0.24
N LEU A 162 -6.11 -9.67 0.77
CA LEU A 162 -7.49 -9.20 0.63
C LEU A 162 -7.84 -8.30 1.82
N LEU A 163 -7.63 -7.00 1.63
CA LEU A 163 -8.01 -5.97 2.59
C LEU A 163 -9.23 -5.23 2.04
N SER A 164 -10.34 -5.30 2.77
CA SER A 164 -11.55 -4.52 2.49
C SER A 164 -11.62 -3.36 3.46
N GLU A 165 -11.67 -2.15 2.95
CA GLU A 165 -11.90 -0.94 3.73
C GLU A 165 -13.36 -0.54 3.54
N ALA A 166 -14.17 -0.72 4.56
CA ALA A 166 -15.58 -0.36 4.55
C ALA A 166 -15.80 0.83 5.47
N GLU A 167 -16.56 1.81 5.00
CA GLU A 167 -17.08 2.85 5.89
C GLU A 167 -18.00 2.20 6.94
N PRO A 168 -17.83 2.54 8.23
CA PRO A 168 -18.70 2.02 9.26
C PRO A 168 -20.14 2.46 8.96
N ARG A 169 -21.02 1.50 8.76
CA ARG A 169 -22.45 1.80 8.64
C ARG A 169 -22.91 2.32 9.99
N THR A 170 -23.00 3.62 10.14
CA THR A 170 -23.78 4.24 11.22
C THR A 170 -25.21 3.70 11.08
N LYS A 171 -25.60 2.76 11.94
CA LYS A 171 -27.01 2.46 12.13
C LYS A 171 -27.65 3.74 12.65
N THR A 172 -28.14 4.57 11.73
CA THR A 172 -29.04 5.65 12.09
C THR A 172 -30.27 4.96 12.68
N GLY A 173 -30.34 4.96 14.00
CA GLY A 173 -31.47 4.43 14.72
C GLY A 173 -32.73 5.16 14.28
N LYS A 174 -33.74 4.39 13.94
CA LYS A 174 -35.11 4.84 13.82
C LYS A 174 -35.86 4.34 15.03
#